data_bcbd9e4bf2ebf93dd10e941e396591ec
#
_entry.id   bcbd9e4bf2ebf93dd10e941e396591ec
#
_cell.length_a   1.000
_cell.length_b   1.000
_cell.length_c   1.000
_cell.angle_alpha   90.00
_cell.angle_beta   90.00
_cell.angle_gamma   90.00
#
_symmetry.space_group_name_H-M   'P 1'
#
loop_
_entity.id
_entity.type
_entity.pdbx_description
1 polymer ?
#
loop_
_entity_poly.entity_id
_entity_poly.type
_entity_poly.pdbx_seq_one_letter_code
_entity_poly.pdbx_strand_id
1 'polypeptide(L)'
;MAKNASKQSKKLAILTSGGDSSGMNACIRTALRYALSKGYEVYGVRHGYVGLIGDDIIEMPYGSVSNCVHVGGTILRTGRTDEFRKPEVIQEAAQNLLKRGINNLIVIGGDGSFHGVSDLHQLTDLNVIGIPGTIDNDMGYTDYTIGFDTACNTVLDAMLKLRDTITSHDRIMILEV
;
A
#
# COMPACT_ATOMS: atom_id res chain seq x y z
N MET A 1 -6.45 -33.70 -31.04
CA MET A 1 -7.37 -32.63 -30.54
C MET A 1 -6.71 -31.99 -29.31
N ALA A 2 -6.03 -30.88 -29.47
CA ALA A 2 -5.41 -30.14 -28.37
C ALA A 2 -6.52 -29.44 -27.60
N LYS A 3 -6.68 -29.79 -26.31
CA LYS A 3 -7.56 -29.07 -25.39
C LYS A 3 -7.06 -27.62 -25.29
N ASN A 4 -7.85 -26.68 -25.80
CA ASN A 4 -7.73 -25.26 -25.47
C ASN A 4 -7.95 -25.15 -23.96
N ALA A 5 -6.86 -25.17 -23.18
CA ALA A 5 -6.87 -24.66 -21.84
C ALA A 5 -7.16 -23.17 -21.97
N SER A 6 -8.36 -22.75 -21.63
CA SER A 6 -8.72 -21.33 -21.50
C SER A 6 -7.66 -20.71 -20.60
N LYS A 7 -6.87 -19.79 -21.15
CA LYS A 7 -5.83 -19.05 -20.44
C LYS A 7 -6.60 -18.19 -19.41
N GLN A 8 -6.77 -18.74 -18.20
CA GLN A 8 -7.44 -18.04 -17.12
C GLN A 8 -6.66 -16.75 -16.92
N SER A 9 -7.32 -15.61 -17.11
CA SER A 9 -6.72 -14.30 -16.98
C SER A 9 -6.14 -14.16 -15.58
N LYS A 10 -4.84 -13.85 -15.47
CA LYS A 10 -4.19 -13.64 -14.19
C LYS A 10 -4.56 -12.24 -13.71
N LYS A 11 -5.21 -12.17 -12.54
CA LYS A 11 -5.66 -10.90 -11.96
C LYS A 11 -4.95 -10.62 -10.65
N LEU A 12 -4.60 -9.35 -10.43
CA LEU A 12 -3.89 -8.86 -9.25
C LEU A 12 -4.53 -7.56 -8.79
N ALA A 13 -4.78 -7.42 -7.50
CA ALA A 13 -5.12 -6.13 -6.88
C ALA A 13 -3.94 -5.55 -6.10
N ILE A 14 -3.89 -4.21 -6.01
CA ILE A 14 -2.93 -3.46 -5.20
C ILE A 14 -3.74 -2.58 -4.25
N LEU A 15 -3.35 -2.57 -2.97
CA LEU A 15 -3.98 -1.83 -1.90
C LEU A 15 -2.89 -1.11 -1.09
N THR A 16 -3.14 0.14 -0.71
CA THR A 16 -2.33 0.87 0.29
C THR A 16 -3.14 1.07 1.55
N SER A 17 -2.55 0.84 2.72
CA SER A 17 -3.24 0.90 4.01
C SER A 17 -2.36 1.53 5.10
N GLY A 18 -2.99 2.10 6.11
CA GLY A 18 -2.30 2.79 7.21
C GLY A 18 -1.97 4.24 6.88
N GLY A 19 -0.87 4.76 7.43
CA GLY A 19 -0.32 6.06 7.05
C GLY A 19 0.33 5.98 5.67
N ASP A 20 0.30 7.08 4.93
CA ASP A 20 1.07 7.17 3.70
C ASP A 20 2.56 7.36 3.99
N SER A 21 3.40 6.88 3.10
CA SER A 21 4.85 7.10 3.17
C SER A 21 5.41 7.45 1.80
N SER A 22 6.49 8.21 1.80
CA SER A 22 7.19 8.56 0.56
C SER A 22 7.64 7.31 -0.17
N GLY A 23 7.37 7.22 -1.48
CA GLY A 23 7.72 6.04 -2.28
C GLY A 23 6.58 5.03 -2.47
N MET A 24 5.44 5.15 -1.78
CA MET A 24 4.27 4.29 -2.04
C MET A 24 3.82 4.35 -3.50
N ASN A 25 3.78 5.53 -4.10
CA ASN A 25 3.41 5.68 -5.51
C ASN A 25 4.42 5.02 -6.46
N ALA A 26 5.71 5.06 -6.15
CA ALA A 26 6.75 4.38 -6.91
C ALA A 26 6.58 2.84 -6.81
N CYS A 27 6.24 2.35 -5.62
CA CYS A 27 5.94 0.94 -5.38
C CYS A 27 4.71 0.48 -6.18
N ILE A 28 3.58 1.22 -6.09
CA ILE A 28 2.37 0.94 -6.87
C ILE A 28 2.69 0.90 -8.36
N ARG A 29 3.42 1.91 -8.86
CA ARG A 29 3.81 1.99 -10.28
C ARG A 29 4.65 0.80 -10.72
N THR A 30 5.62 0.41 -9.91
CA THR A 30 6.51 -0.71 -10.23
C THR A 30 5.74 -2.03 -10.22
N ALA A 31 4.95 -2.28 -9.18
CA ALA A 31 4.11 -3.47 -9.07
C ALA A 31 3.14 -3.60 -10.25
N LEU A 32 2.42 -2.51 -10.57
CA LEU A 32 1.48 -2.48 -11.68
C LEU A 32 2.16 -2.77 -13.03
N ARG A 33 3.22 -2.03 -13.34
CA ARG A 33 3.90 -2.16 -14.65
C ARG A 33 4.55 -3.52 -14.81
N TYR A 34 5.15 -4.05 -13.74
CA TYR A 34 5.72 -5.39 -13.75
C TYR A 34 4.64 -6.46 -13.94
N ALA A 35 3.53 -6.36 -13.21
CA ALA A 35 2.41 -7.29 -13.33
C ALA A 35 1.81 -7.28 -14.76
N LEU A 36 1.57 -6.10 -15.33
CA LEU A 36 1.11 -5.96 -16.72
C LEU A 36 2.10 -6.61 -17.72
N SER A 37 3.42 -6.45 -17.53
CA SER A 37 4.44 -7.08 -18.38
C SER A 37 4.43 -8.62 -18.31
N LYS A 38 3.87 -9.18 -17.22
CA LYS A 38 3.68 -10.61 -17.03
C LYS A 38 2.30 -11.11 -17.45
N GLY A 39 1.50 -10.23 -18.06
CA GLY A 39 0.18 -10.57 -18.59
C GLY A 39 -0.93 -10.63 -17.52
N TYR A 40 -0.73 -9.94 -16.39
CA TYR A 40 -1.79 -9.75 -15.40
C TYR A 40 -2.70 -8.61 -15.82
N GLU A 41 -3.99 -8.70 -15.50
CA GLU A 41 -4.89 -7.58 -15.35
C GLU A 41 -4.72 -7.03 -13.93
N VAL A 42 -4.56 -5.70 -13.79
CA VAL A 42 -4.26 -5.07 -12.50
C VAL A 42 -5.40 -4.18 -12.07
N TYR A 43 -5.74 -4.29 -10.80
CA TYR A 43 -6.78 -3.53 -10.13
C TYR A 43 -6.19 -2.76 -8.95
N GLY A 44 -6.78 -1.63 -8.61
CA GLY A 44 -6.45 -0.86 -7.41
C GLY A 44 -7.63 -0.85 -6.45
N VAL A 45 -7.40 -1.12 -5.18
CA VAL A 45 -8.38 -0.91 -4.12
C VAL A 45 -8.14 0.47 -3.53
N ARG A 46 -9.10 1.37 -3.67
CA ARG A 46 -8.99 2.73 -3.12
C ARG A 46 -9.38 2.73 -1.64
N HIS A 47 -8.80 3.67 -0.87
CA HIS A 47 -9.07 3.85 0.56
C HIS A 47 -8.73 2.64 1.44
N GLY A 48 -7.75 1.82 1.03
CA GLY A 48 -7.27 0.72 1.85
C GLY A 48 -8.33 -0.35 2.15
N TYR A 49 -8.31 -0.86 3.37
CA TYR A 49 -9.29 -1.87 3.79
C TYR A 49 -10.73 -1.35 3.84
N VAL A 50 -10.93 -0.05 4.08
CA VAL A 50 -12.27 0.58 3.97
C VAL A 50 -12.84 0.36 2.57
N GLY A 51 -12.03 0.63 1.55
CA GLY A 51 -12.45 0.44 0.17
C GLY A 51 -12.60 -1.02 -0.22
N LEU A 52 -11.81 -1.93 0.39
CA LEU A 52 -11.98 -3.36 0.16
C LEU A 52 -13.34 -3.86 0.68
N ILE A 53 -13.74 -3.40 1.87
CA ILE A 53 -15.08 -3.66 2.44
C ILE A 53 -16.18 -3.05 1.55
N GLY A 54 -16.01 -1.79 1.17
CA GLY A 54 -16.98 -1.02 0.36
C GLY A 54 -16.99 -1.34 -1.13
N ASP A 55 -16.19 -2.33 -1.58
CA ASP A 55 -16.08 -2.75 -2.99
C ASP A 55 -15.57 -1.64 -3.93
N ASP A 56 -14.76 -0.69 -3.41
CA ASP A 56 -14.16 0.40 -4.18
C ASP A 56 -12.91 -0.06 -4.95
N ILE A 57 -13.13 -0.91 -5.93
CA ILE A 57 -12.12 -1.58 -6.74
C ILE A 57 -12.18 -1.06 -8.18
N ILE A 58 -11.06 -0.51 -8.66
CA ILE A 58 -10.94 0.07 -9.99
C ILE A 58 -9.95 -0.71 -10.85
N GLU A 59 -10.17 -0.79 -12.15
CA GLU A 59 -9.18 -1.30 -13.10
C GLU A 59 -8.05 -0.28 -13.27
N MET A 60 -6.80 -0.77 -13.32
CA MET A 60 -5.62 0.06 -13.46
C MET A 60 -4.83 -0.28 -14.73
N PRO A 61 -5.15 0.35 -15.88
CA PRO A 61 -4.32 0.25 -17.07
C PRO A 61 -2.95 0.93 -16.88
N TYR A 62 -2.04 0.67 -17.81
CA TYR A 62 -0.65 1.18 -17.76
C TYR A 62 -0.53 2.69 -17.49
N GLY A 63 -1.47 3.49 -18.01
CA GLY A 63 -1.51 4.94 -17.85
C GLY A 63 -1.91 5.41 -16.45
N SER A 64 -2.57 4.57 -15.64
CA SER A 64 -3.07 4.95 -14.29
C SER A 64 -1.96 5.43 -13.33
N VAL A 65 -0.74 5.01 -13.57
CA VAL A 65 0.44 5.37 -12.77
C VAL A 65 1.39 6.34 -13.47
N SER A 66 0.88 7.08 -14.46
CA SER A 66 1.65 8.12 -15.14
C SER A 66 1.85 9.32 -14.18
N ASN A 67 3.08 9.84 -14.16
CA ASN A 67 3.43 11.04 -13.38
C ASN A 67 3.13 10.96 -11.87
N CYS A 68 3.06 9.77 -11.27
CA CYS A 68 2.73 9.61 -9.85
C CYS A 68 3.95 9.56 -8.90
N VAL A 69 5.16 9.33 -9.43
CA VAL A 69 6.35 9.03 -8.58
C VAL A 69 6.79 10.22 -7.73
N HIS A 70 6.63 11.44 -8.25
CA HIS A 70 6.99 12.68 -7.57
C HIS A 70 5.82 13.35 -6.85
N VAL A 71 4.68 12.67 -6.79
CA VAL A 71 3.52 13.13 -6.02
C VAL A 71 3.55 12.47 -4.64
N GLY A 72 3.36 13.26 -3.59
CA GLY A 72 3.25 12.76 -2.21
C GLY A 72 2.00 11.94 -1.97
N GLY A 73 1.94 11.28 -0.82
CA GLY A 73 0.82 10.41 -0.46
C GLY A 73 0.76 9.14 -1.30
N THR A 74 -0.44 8.62 -1.49
CA THR A 74 -0.72 7.46 -2.34
C THR A 74 -1.89 7.72 -3.28
N ILE A 75 -1.72 7.39 -4.57
CA ILE A 75 -2.78 7.55 -5.59
C ILE A 75 -4.00 6.66 -5.34
N LEU A 76 -3.83 5.56 -4.63
CA LEU A 76 -4.93 4.67 -4.21
C LEU A 76 -5.63 5.15 -2.94
N ARG A 77 -5.09 6.20 -2.30
CA ARG A 77 -5.55 6.67 -1.01
C ARG A 77 -5.43 5.60 0.07
N THR A 78 -5.65 5.97 1.30
CA THR A 78 -5.58 5.07 2.45
C THR A 78 -6.77 5.34 3.37
N GLY A 79 -7.10 4.38 4.23
CA GLY A 79 -8.15 4.51 5.23
C GLY A 79 -7.89 3.53 6.38
N ARG A 80 -8.30 3.93 7.57
CA ARG A 80 -8.23 3.10 8.79
C ARG A 80 -9.64 2.66 9.16
N THR A 81 -9.79 1.40 9.57
CA THR A 81 -11.06 0.87 10.07
C THR A 81 -10.79 -0.25 11.06
N ASP A 82 -11.49 -0.24 12.18
CA ASP A 82 -11.46 -1.33 13.16
C ASP A 82 -12.38 -2.48 12.74
N GLU A 83 -13.27 -2.26 11.78
CA GLU A 83 -14.17 -3.30 11.30
C GLU A 83 -13.44 -4.46 10.64
N PHE A 84 -12.29 -4.19 10.02
CA PHE A 84 -11.44 -5.19 9.36
C PHE A 84 -10.71 -6.13 10.36
N ARG A 85 -11.07 -6.09 11.64
CA ARG A 85 -10.63 -7.07 12.65
C ARG A 85 -11.64 -8.21 12.85
N LYS A 86 -12.82 -8.10 12.26
CA LYS A 86 -13.89 -9.10 12.40
C LYS A 86 -13.75 -10.13 11.28
N PRO A 87 -13.64 -11.45 11.62
CA PRO A 87 -13.45 -12.49 10.60
C PRO A 87 -14.51 -12.50 9.50
N GLU A 88 -15.76 -12.25 9.85
CA GLU A 88 -16.88 -12.18 8.90
C GLU A 88 -16.71 -11.04 7.90
N VAL A 89 -16.23 -9.86 8.35
CA VAL A 89 -15.99 -8.70 7.49
C VAL A 89 -14.82 -8.94 6.55
N ILE A 90 -13.76 -9.61 7.05
CA ILE A 90 -12.59 -9.98 6.23
C ILE A 90 -13.00 -10.95 5.11
N GLN A 91 -13.81 -11.96 5.44
CA GLN A 91 -14.29 -12.94 4.47
C GLN A 91 -15.21 -12.28 3.42
N GLU A 92 -16.12 -11.40 3.84
CA GLU A 92 -17.00 -10.66 2.95
C GLU A 92 -16.20 -9.72 2.02
N ALA A 93 -15.25 -8.98 2.58
CA ALA A 93 -14.36 -8.11 1.82
C ALA A 93 -13.52 -8.88 0.79
N ALA A 94 -12.99 -10.04 1.15
CA ALA A 94 -12.27 -10.91 0.23
C ALA A 94 -13.14 -11.37 -0.94
N GLN A 95 -14.44 -11.64 -0.71
CA GLN A 95 -15.37 -12.00 -1.78
C GLN A 95 -15.52 -10.90 -2.84
N ASN A 96 -15.31 -9.63 -2.49
CA ASN A 96 -15.31 -8.53 -3.47
C ASN A 96 -14.20 -8.67 -4.52
N LEU A 97 -13.04 -9.23 -4.14
CA LEU A 97 -11.97 -9.58 -5.07
C LEU A 97 -12.27 -10.89 -5.81
N LEU A 98 -12.63 -11.94 -5.08
CA LEU A 98 -12.84 -13.28 -5.63
C LEU A 98 -13.96 -13.32 -6.68
N LYS A 99 -15.06 -12.60 -6.49
CA LYS A 99 -16.15 -12.45 -7.47
C LYS A 99 -15.67 -11.88 -8.81
N ARG A 100 -14.59 -11.09 -8.80
CA ARG A 100 -13.95 -10.54 -10.00
C ARG A 100 -12.87 -11.47 -10.58
N GLY A 101 -12.64 -12.61 -9.95
CA GLY A 101 -11.55 -13.54 -10.31
C GLY A 101 -10.16 -13.01 -9.90
N ILE A 102 -10.10 -12.07 -8.95
CA ILE A 102 -8.85 -11.53 -8.41
C ILE A 102 -8.44 -12.40 -7.23
N ASN A 103 -7.42 -13.23 -7.42
CA ASN A 103 -6.94 -14.15 -6.39
C ASN A 103 -5.61 -13.71 -5.77
N ASN A 104 -5.02 -12.63 -6.27
CA ASN A 104 -3.73 -12.13 -5.80
C ASN A 104 -3.90 -10.69 -5.33
N LEU A 105 -3.35 -10.36 -4.17
CA LEU A 105 -3.41 -9.04 -3.56
C LEU A 105 -2.01 -8.62 -3.08
N ILE A 106 -1.59 -7.42 -3.44
CA ILE A 106 -0.43 -6.75 -2.84
C ILE A 106 -0.96 -5.67 -1.88
N VAL A 107 -0.51 -5.72 -0.64
CA VAL A 107 -0.80 -4.71 0.38
C VAL A 107 0.48 -3.95 0.71
N ILE A 108 0.46 -2.62 0.55
CA ILE A 108 1.57 -1.74 0.89
C ILE A 108 1.19 -0.97 2.15
N GLY A 109 1.97 -1.08 3.22
CA GLY A 109 1.65 -0.41 4.48
C GLY A 109 2.55 -0.81 5.63
N GLY A 110 2.23 -0.35 6.83
CA GLY A 110 2.97 -0.62 8.06
C GLY A 110 2.44 -1.84 8.83
N ASP A 111 2.84 -1.94 10.09
CA ASP A 111 2.56 -3.08 10.97
C ASP A 111 1.05 -3.42 11.07
N GLY A 112 0.21 -2.43 11.35
CA GLY A 112 -1.25 -2.65 11.42
C GLY A 112 -1.86 -3.18 10.11
N SER A 113 -1.28 -2.82 8.96
CA SER A 113 -1.72 -3.33 7.66
C SER A 113 -1.34 -4.79 7.47
N PHE A 114 -0.20 -5.21 8.04
CA PHE A 114 0.28 -6.59 7.97
C PHE A 114 -0.50 -7.55 8.85
N HIS A 115 -1.10 -7.09 9.95
CA HIS A 115 -2.10 -7.88 10.65
C HIS A 115 -3.27 -8.24 9.71
N GLY A 116 -3.78 -7.27 8.95
CA GLY A 116 -4.81 -7.53 7.94
C GLY A 116 -4.34 -8.48 6.81
N VAL A 117 -3.05 -8.42 6.42
CA VAL A 117 -2.46 -9.40 5.47
C VAL A 117 -2.49 -10.81 6.04
N SER A 118 -2.08 -10.96 7.31
CA SER A 118 -2.10 -12.26 8.00
C SER A 118 -3.51 -12.84 8.10
N ASP A 119 -4.47 -12.00 8.50
CA ASP A 119 -5.86 -12.41 8.64
C ASP A 119 -6.49 -12.82 7.30
N LEU A 120 -6.25 -12.05 6.24
CA LEU A 120 -6.67 -12.40 4.88
C LEU A 120 -6.09 -13.74 4.43
N HIS A 121 -4.81 -13.97 4.69
CA HIS A 121 -4.16 -15.23 4.32
C HIS A 121 -4.72 -16.44 5.08
N GLN A 122 -5.04 -16.26 6.36
CA GLN A 122 -5.55 -17.34 7.20
C GLN A 122 -7.03 -17.64 6.97
N LEU A 123 -7.83 -16.62 6.66
CA LEU A 123 -9.29 -16.72 6.59
C LEU A 123 -9.83 -16.89 5.16
N THR A 124 -8.98 -16.75 4.14
CA THR A 124 -9.42 -16.73 2.73
C THR A 124 -8.43 -17.47 1.81
N ASP A 125 -8.88 -17.77 0.59
CA ASP A 125 -8.05 -18.38 -0.46
C ASP A 125 -7.23 -17.36 -1.28
N LEU A 126 -7.09 -16.11 -0.79
CA LEU A 126 -6.32 -15.09 -1.45
C LEU A 126 -4.81 -15.29 -1.25
N ASN A 127 -4.05 -15.17 -2.32
CA ASN A 127 -2.60 -15.02 -2.24
C ASN A 127 -2.28 -13.57 -1.90
N VAL A 128 -1.80 -13.31 -0.69
CA VAL A 128 -1.52 -11.94 -0.22
C VAL A 128 -0.03 -11.76 0.00
N ILE A 129 0.50 -10.63 -0.50
CA ILE A 129 1.88 -10.22 -0.30
C ILE A 129 1.87 -8.83 0.35
N GLY A 130 2.56 -8.70 1.50
CA GLY A 130 2.80 -7.42 2.16
C GLY A 130 4.10 -6.78 1.67
N ILE A 131 4.08 -5.48 1.42
CA ILE A 131 5.27 -4.67 1.14
C ILE A 131 5.37 -3.60 2.24
N PRO A 132 6.45 -3.57 3.03
CA PRO A 132 6.58 -2.64 4.14
C PRO A 132 6.74 -1.20 3.64
N GLY A 133 5.75 -0.36 3.96
CA GLY A 133 5.69 1.07 3.62
C GLY A 133 5.21 1.86 4.82
N THR A 134 6.16 2.43 5.56
CA THR A 134 5.96 3.25 6.76
C THR A 134 7.19 4.11 7.01
N ILE A 135 7.03 5.23 7.72
CA ILE A 135 8.13 6.10 8.13
C ILE A 135 8.76 5.69 9.48
N ASP A 136 8.17 4.75 10.21
CA ASP A 136 8.57 4.39 11.57
C ASP A 136 9.73 3.39 11.59
N ASN A 137 9.91 2.61 10.53
CA ASN A 137 10.91 1.53 10.40
C ASN A 137 10.89 0.53 11.56
N ASP A 138 9.72 0.27 12.11
CA ASP A 138 9.48 -0.55 13.31
C ASP A 138 9.03 -1.98 13.00
N MET A 139 9.10 -2.38 11.73
CA MET A 139 8.67 -3.70 11.29
C MET A 139 9.79 -4.73 11.40
N GLY A 140 9.49 -5.85 12.06
CA GLY A 140 10.41 -6.98 12.15
C GLY A 140 10.76 -7.60 10.79
N TYR A 141 11.95 -8.18 10.68
CA TYR A 141 12.46 -8.90 9.50
C TYR A 141 12.63 -8.04 8.23
N THR A 142 12.71 -6.71 8.37
CA THR A 142 13.12 -5.81 7.30
C THR A 142 14.14 -4.81 7.81
N ASP A 143 15.14 -4.49 7.00
CA ASP A 143 16.17 -3.51 7.37
C ASP A 143 15.66 -2.08 7.20
N TYR A 144 14.94 -1.84 6.10
CA TYR A 144 14.37 -0.53 5.76
C TYR A 144 12.97 -0.68 5.18
N THR A 145 12.06 0.17 5.66
CA THR A 145 10.71 0.32 5.10
C THR A 145 10.69 1.40 4.03
N ILE A 146 9.77 1.27 3.07
CA ILE A 146 9.55 2.30 2.04
C ILE A 146 9.06 3.57 2.73
N GLY A 147 9.84 4.64 2.65
CA GLY A 147 9.53 5.95 3.20
C GLY A 147 10.41 6.40 4.36
N PHE A 148 11.02 5.50 5.11
CA PHE A 148 11.83 5.82 6.29
C PHE A 148 12.99 6.77 5.98
N ASP A 149 13.85 6.41 5.03
CA ASP A 149 15.00 7.24 4.63
C ASP A 149 14.58 8.66 4.18
N THR A 150 13.49 8.76 3.41
CA THR A 150 12.95 10.05 2.97
C THR A 150 12.44 10.86 4.16
N ALA A 151 11.76 10.23 5.11
CA ALA A 151 11.29 10.88 6.33
C ALA A 151 12.48 11.43 7.14
N CYS A 152 13.53 10.63 7.37
CA CYS A 152 14.74 11.05 8.06
C CYS A 152 15.39 12.29 7.39
N ASN A 153 15.52 12.27 6.07
CA ASN A 153 16.08 13.41 5.33
C ASN A 153 15.19 14.66 5.41
N THR A 154 13.88 14.51 5.38
CA THR A 154 12.92 15.61 5.53
C THR A 154 13.02 16.25 6.91
N VAL A 155 13.12 15.42 7.96
CA VAL A 155 13.33 15.88 9.34
C VAL A 155 14.66 16.62 9.47
N LEU A 156 15.74 16.06 8.93
CA LEU A 156 17.05 16.71 8.95
C LEU A 156 17.03 18.10 8.26
N ASP A 157 16.40 18.21 7.10
CA ASP A 157 16.25 19.47 6.40
C ASP A 157 15.45 20.50 7.21
N ALA A 158 14.36 20.07 7.85
CA ALA A 158 13.57 20.94 8.73
C ALA A 158 14.39 21.41 9.95
N MET A 159 15.14 20.51 10.60
CA MET A 159 16.00 20.84 11.73
C MET A 159 17.08 21.85 11.33
N LEU A 160 17.72 21.68 10.19
CA LEU A 160 18.75 22.59 9.69
C LEU A 160 18.19 23.99 9.43
N LYS A 161 16.98 24.10 8.90
CA LYS A 161 16.29 25.38 8.68
C LYS A 161 15.91 26.10 9.99
N LEU A 162 15.60 25.36 11.03
CA LEU A 162 15.23 25.91 12.33
C LEU A 162 16.44 26.32 13.19
N ARG A 163 17.56 25.60 13.06
CA ARG A 163 18.75 25.72 13.92
C ARG A 163 19.23 27.15 14.11
N ASP A 164 19.40 27.88 13.03
CA ASP A 164 20.01 29.20 13.07
C ASP A 164 19.09 30.22 13.75
N THR A 165 17.80 30.13 13.53
CA THR A 165 16.81 30.99 14.20
C THR A 165 16.64 30.66 15.68
N ILE A 166 16.74 29.38 16.05
CA ILE A 166 16.72 28.93 17.45
C ILE A 166 17.88 29.54 18.21
N THR A 167 19.08 29.43 17.67
CA THR A 167 20.32 29.97 18.27
C THR A 167 20.27 31.49 18.37
N SER A 168 19.78 32.19 17.35
CA SER A 168 19.71 33.65 17.31
C SER A 168 18.76 34.26 18.34
N HIS A 169 17.81 33.50 18.86
CA HIS A 169 16.77 33.99 19.75
C HIS A 169 16.75 33.28 21.10
N ASP A 170 17.75 32.46 21.42
CA ASP A 170 17.79 31.61 22.65
C ASP A 170 16.47 30.85 22.89
N ARG A 171 15.93 30.22 21.83
CA ARG A 171 14.64 29.51 21.86
C ARG A 171 14.83 27.99 21.87
N ILE A 172 13.83 27.32 22.38
CA ILE A 172 13.64 25.86 22.23
C ILE A 172 12.52 25.64 21.23
N MET A 173 12.73 24.72 20.28
CA MET A 173 11.70 24.25 19.36
C MET A 173 11.57 22.73 19.45
N ILE A 174 10.34 22.25 19.31
CA ILE A 174 10.01 20.84 19.24
C ILE A 174 9.53 20.57 17.82
N LEU A 175 10.14 19.58 17.18
CA LEU A 175 9.73 19.07 15.88
C LEU A 175 9.11 17.71 16.09
N GLU A 176 7.82 17.60 15.78
CA GLU A 176 7.08 16.34 15.81
C GLU A 176 7.11 15.68 14.42
N VAL A 177 7.33 14.37 14.41
CA VAL A 177 7.40 13.55 13.19
C VAL A 177 6.62 12.26 13.36
#